data_a492666d8544ba6c438bc630d81586f1
#
_entry.id   a492666d8544ba6c438bc630d81586f1
#
_cell.length_a   1.000
_cell.length_b   1.000
_cell.length_c   1.000
_cell.angle_alpha   90.00
_cell.angle_beta   90.00
_cell.angle_gamma   90.00
#
_symmetry.space_group_name_H-M   'P 1'
#
loop_
_entity.id
_entity.type
_entity.pdbx_description
1 polymer ?
#
loop_
_entity_poly.entity_id
_entity_poly.type
_entity_poly.pdbx_seq_one_letter_code
_entity_poly.pdbx_strand_id
1 'polypeptide(L)'
;MLEIVLTWLIGLLCLGSLVIYWMDWRKTRNRVKLGQAVLAGIASIVLVGMAGMETYDRMTTNYIVETGECYVVDDRSSKGSSNLTLWFGERSYGFKEIPDVAYGPGQLFSCRATMTKQMRTGIDYELRSRDGELLYSTKLKD
;
A
#
# COMPACT_ATOMS: atom_id res chain seq x y z
N MET A 1 -4.93 -8.58 -2.30
CA MET A 1 -4.30 -9.73 -3.00
C MET A 1 -3.92 -9.38 -4.45
N LEU A 2 -4.84 -8.93 -5.29
CA LEU A 2 -4.57 -8.63 -6.71
C LEU A 2 -3.38 -7.66 -6.91
N GLU A 3 -3.26 -6.61 -6.11
CA GLU A 3 -2.19 -5.61 -6.24
C GLU A 3 -0.80 -6.18 -5.97
N ILE A 4 -0.66 -7.07 -4.99
CA ILE A 4 0.61 -7.72 -4.69
C ILE A 4 1.02 -8.60 -5.87
N VAL A 5 0.07 -9.38 -6.41
CA VAL A 5 0.32 -10.21 -7.60
C VAL A 5 0.72 -9.35 -8.79
N LEU A 6 0.04 -8.22 -9.01
CA LEU A 6 0.37 -7.29 -10.08
C LEU A 6 1.77 -6.70 -9.91
N THR A 7 2.14 -6.30 -8.69
CA THR A 7 3.49 -5.76 -8.40
C THR A 7 4.56 -6.80 -8.65
N TRP A 8 4.33 -8.07 -8.27
CA TRP A 8 5.22 -9.19 -8.58
C TRP A 8 5.37 -9.40 -10.08
N LEU A 9 4.26 -9.39 -10.84
CA LEU A 9 4.29 -9.54 -12.30
C LEU A 9 5.08 -8.42 -12.99
N ILE A 10 4.85 -7.18 -12.59
CA ILE A 10 5.60 -6.03 -13.13
C ILE A 10 7.08 -6.13 -12.79
N GLY A 11 7.43 -6.51 -11.56
CA GLY A 11 8.81 -6.73 -11.14
C GLY A 11 9.51 -7.81 -11.98
N LEU A 12 8.83 -8.93 -12.25
CA LEU A 12 9.35 -10.01 -13.11
C LEU A 12 9.50 -9.57 -14.56
N LEU A 13 8.57 -8.77 -15.10
CA LEU A 13 8.69 -8.19 -16.45
C LEU A 13 9.90 -7.24 -16.55
N CYS A 14 10.15 -6.44 -15.51
CA CYS A 14 11.33 -5.58 -15.45
C CYS A 14 12.64 -6.40 -15.41
N LEU A 15 12.67 -7.53 -14.70
CA LEU A 15 13.79 -8.46 -14.71
C LEU A 15 14.03 -9.06 -16.10
N GLY A 16 12.98 -9.49 -16.79
CA GLY A 16 13.06 -9.96 -18.16
C GLY A 16 13.63 -8.90 -19.10
N SER A 17 13.17 -7.67 -18.98
CA SER A 17 13.67 -6.53 -19.75
C SER A 17 15.16 -6.25 -19.49
N LEU A 18 15.59 -6.33 -18.22
CA LEU A 18 16.99 -6.21 -17.85
C LEU A 18 17.87 -7.21 -18.61
N VAL A 19 17.47 -8.49 -18.64
CA VAL A 19 18.22 -9.54 -19.34
C VAL A 19 18.32 -9.23 -20.83
N ILE A 20 17.21 -8.83 -21.47
CA ILE A 20 17.17 -8.51 -22.90
C ILE A 20 18.11 -7.33 -23.22
N TYR A 21 17.98 -6.21 -22.48
CA TYR A 21 18.83 -5.03 -22.69
C TYR A 21 20.30 -5.30 -22.39
N TRP A 22 20.59 -6.14 -21.41
CA TRP A 22 21.95 -6.58 -21.10
C TRP A 22 22.57 -7.40 -22.24
N MET A 23 21.80 -8.34 -22.81
CA MET A 23 22.24 -9.15 -23.95
C MET A 23 22.47 -8.27 -25.19
N ASP A 24 21.57 -7.34 -25.46
CA ASP A 24 21.72 -6.39 -26.57
C ASP A 24 22.94 -5.49 -26.38
N TRP A 25 23.17 -5.00 -25.18
CA TRP A 25 24.36 -4.21 -24.88
C TRP A 25 25.66 -5.01 -25.11
N ARG A 26 25.71 -6.28 -24.69
CA ARG A 26 26.89 -7.13 -24.92
C ARG A 26 27.19 -7.30 -26.40
N LYS A 27 26.16 -7.35 -27.27
CA LYS A 27 26.33 -7.48 -28.73
C LYS A 27 26.70 -6.15 -29.38
N THR A 28 26.04 -5.07 -29.02
CA THR A 28 26.16 -3.78 -29.76
C THR A 28 27.11 -2.79 -29.11
N ARG A 29 27.51 -3.01 -27.84
CA ARG A 29 28.29 -2.06 -27.01
C ARG A 29 27.71 -0.64 -26.95
N ASN A 30 26.39 -0.50 -27.21
CA ASN A 30 25.71 0.80 -27.22
C ASN A 30 25.44 1.29 -25.79
N ARG A 31 25.93 2.49 -25.44
CA ARG A 31 25.79 3.09 -24.10
C ARG A 31 24.32 3.35 -23.71
N VAL A 32 23.46 3.62 -24.69
CA VAL A 32 22.00 3.79 -24.45
C VAL A 32 21.38 2.51 -23.93
N LYS A 33 21.75 1.35 -24.52
CA LYS A 33 21.27 0.02 -24.06
C LYS A 33 21.74 -0.31 -22.65
N LEU A 34 22.97 0.07 -22.30
CA LEU A 34 23.47 -0.06 -20.94
C LEU A 34 22.63 0.78 -19.96
N GLY A 35 22.35 2.02 -20.29
CA GLY A 35 21.50 2.91 -19.46
C GLY A 35 20.10 2.32 -19.23
N GLN A 36 19.47 1.77 -20.29
CA GLN A 36 18.18 1.11 -20.20
C GLN A 36 18.23 -0.15 -19.29
N ALA A 37 19.29 -0.97 -19.41
CA ALA A 37 19.49 -2.13 -18.55
C ALA A 37 19.64 -1.74 -17.07
N VAL A 38 20.41 -0.69 -16.76
CA VAL A 38 20.59 -0.20 -15.39
C VAL A 38 19.28 0.31 -14.81
N LEU A 39 18.52 1.11 -15.57
CA LEU A 39 17.21 1.61 -15.11
C LEU A 39 16.22 0.48 -14.87
N ALA A 40 16.14 -0.50 -15.78
CA ALA A 40 15.28 -1.68 -15.59
C ALA A 40 15.70 -2.51 -14.37
N GLY A 41 17.00 -2.62 -14.10
CA GLY A 41 17.54 -3.30 -12.93
C GLY A 41 17.15 -2.62 -11.63
N ILE A 42 17.31 -1.30 -11.54
CA ILE A 42 16.92 -0.50 -10.36
C ILE A 42 15.42 -0.62 -10.11
N ALA A 43 14.60 -0.41 -11.15
CA ALA A 43 13.15 -0.53 -11.05
C ALA A 43 12.72 -1.93 -10.55
N SER A 44 13.33 -2.98 -11.08
CA SER A 44 13.07 -4.36 -10.67
C SER A 44 13.39 -4.61 -9.19
N ILE A 45 14.56 -4.17 -8.71
CA ILE A 45 14.97 -4.33 -7.30
C ILE A 45 13.98 -3.62 -6.38
N VAL A 46 13.57 -2.39 -6.72
CA VAL A 46 12.62 -1.62 -5.91
C VAL A 46 11.26 -2.34 -5.86
N LEU A 47 10.70 -2.70 -7.02
CA LEU A 47 9.37 -3.33 -7.09
C LEU A 47 9.33 -4.70 -6.41
N VAL A 48 10.32 -5.54 -6.67
CA VAL A 48 10.41 -6.87 -6.04
C VAL A 48 10.66 -6.74 -4.53
N GLY A 49 11.48 -5.78 -4.11
CA GLY A 49 11.72 -5.49 -2.70
C GLY A 49 10.44 -5.06 -1.97
N MET A 50 9.69 -4.12 -2.54
CA MET A 50 8.42 -3.66 -1.96
C MET A 50 7.38 -4.79 -1.90
N ALA A 51 7.21 -5.54 -2.99
CA ALA A 51 6.28 -6.68 -3.02
C ALA A 51 6.70 -7.77 -2.03
N GLY A 52 8.00 -8.01 -1.87
CA GLY A 52 8.55 -8.97 -0.92
C GLY A 52 8.27 -8.58 0.53
N MET A 53 8.51 -7.31 0.89
CA MET A 53 8.23 -6.80 2.24
C MET A 53 6.74 -6.89 2.59
N GLU A 54 5.87 -6.48 1.68
CA GLU A 54 4.42 -6.57 1.89
C GLU A 54 3.95 -8.03 2.01
N THR A 55 4.47 -8.92 1.16
CA THR A 55 4.15 -10.35 1.22
C THR A 55 4.63 -10.97 2.53
N TYR A 56 5.85 -10.64 2.97
CA TYR A 56 6.41 -11.11 4.24
C TYR A 56 5.55 -10.69 5.42
N ASP A 57 5.20 -9.40 5.52
CA ASP A 57 4.36 -8.89 6.61
C ASP A 57 3.00 -9.61 6.69
N ARG A 58 2.38 -9.88 5.54
CA ARG A 58 1.09 -10.60 5.48
C ARG A 58 1.21 -12.08 5.84
N MET A 59 2.26 -12.75 5.38
CA MET A 59 2.47 -14.18 5.68
C MET A 59 2.86 -14.43 7.14
N THR A 60 3.60 -13.50 7.75
CA THR A 60 4.04 -13.61 9.15
C THR A 60 3.10 -12.91 10.13
N THR A 61 1.96 -12.37 9.65
CA THR A 61 1.03 -11.57 10.47
C THR A 61 1.74 -10.44 11.26
N ASN A 62 2.78 -9.87 10.65
CA ASN A 62 3.60 -8.83 11.26
C ASN A 62 2.92 -7.46 11.12
N TYR A 63 1.86 -7.28 11.93
CA TYR A 63 1.02 -6.11 11.88
C TYR A 63 1.29 -5.18 13.05
N ILE A 64 1.08 -3.89 12.84
CA ILE A 64 1.00 -2.88 13.89
C ILE A 64 -0.43 -2.38 14.00
N VAL A 65 -0.82 -2.07 15.22
CA VAL A 65 -2.14 -1.50 15.52
C VAL A 65 -1.92 -0.10 16.08
N GLU A 66 -2.53 0.89 15.47
CA GLU A 66 -2.58 2.26 15.97
C GLU A 66 -3.99 2.54 16.48
N THR A 67 -4.08 3.12 17.67
CA THR A 67 -5.34 3.49 18.32
C THR A 67 -5.27 4.93 18.77
N GLY A 68 -6.36 5.67 18.59
CA GLY A 68 -6.42 7.08 19.00
C GLY A 68 -7.56 7.82 18.34
N GLU A 69 -7.60 9.13 18.59
CA GLU A 69 -8.51 9.98 17.83
C GLU A 69 -8.07 10.13 16.40
N CYS A 70 -9.01 9.97 15.48
CA CYS A 70 -8.77 10.13 14.06
C CYS A 70 -9.89 10.91 13.38
N TYR A 71 -9.61 11.46 12.21
CA TYR A 71 -10.64 11.93 11.29
C TYR A 71 -10.53 11.19 9.95
N VAL A 72 -11.67 11.08 9.28
CA VAL A 72 -11.86 10.31 8.06
C VAL A 72 -11.86 11.25 6.88
N VAL A 73 -11.06 10.97 5.87
CA VAL A 73 -11.03 11.70 4.61
C VAL A 73 -11.35 10.75 3.46
N ASP A 74 -12.30 11.12 2.62
CA ASP A 74 -12.66 10.38 1.41
C ASP A 74 -11.69 10.75 0.28
N ASP A 75 -10.91 9.78 -0.17
CA ASP A 75 -9.90 9.93 -1.22
C ASP A 75 -10.35 9.41 -2.58
N ARG A 76 -11.65 9.17 -2.79
CA ARG A 76 -12.17 8.65 -4.07
C ARG A 76 -11.77 9.46 -5.31
N SER A 77 -11.44 10.73 -5.13
CA SER A 77 -10.98 11.61 -6.21
C SER A 77 -9.49 11.52 -6.49
N SER A 78 -8.72 10.91 -5.59
CA SER A 78 -7.27 10.75 -5.77
C SER A 78 -6.99 9.52 -6.62
N LYS A 79 -5.99 9.60 -7.50
CA LYS A 79 -5.52 8.46 -8.31
C LYS A 79 -4.74 7.42 -7.48
N GLY A 80 -4.90 7.44 -6.15
CA GLY A 80 -4.25 6.51 -5.22
C GLY A 80 -4.92 5.14 -5.17
N SER A 81 -4.26 4.19 -4.55
CA SER A 81 -4.78 2.83 -4.32
C SER A 81 -5.74 2.73 -3.14
N SER A 82 -5.87 3.78 -2.34
CA SER A 82 -6.79 3.90 -1.21
C SER A 82 -8.01 4.73 -1.57
N ASN A 83 -9.17 4.33 -1.06
CA ASN A 83 -10.43 5.06 -1.22
C ASN A 83 -10.74 5.93 0.00
N LEU A 84 -10.09 5.64 1.11
CA LEU A 84 -10.27 6.29 2.41
C LEU A 84 -8.92 6.49 3.08
N THR A 85 -8.73 7.64 3.72
CA THR A 85 -7.55 7.92 4.55
C THR A 85 -8.00 8.25 5.98
N LEU A 86 -7.42 7.53 6.94
CA LEU A 86 -7.56 7.84 8.36
C LEU A 86 -6.36 8.66 8.82
N TRP A 87 -6.61 9.80 9.45
CA TRP A 87 -5.60 10.69 10.00
C TRP A 87 -5.56 10.60 11.51
N PHE A 88 -4.40 10.23 12.06
CA PHE A 88 -4.08 10.20 13.48
C PHE A 88 -3.09 11.34 13.79
N GLY A 89 -3.60 12.53 14.03
CA GLY A 89 -2.76 13.73 14.16
C GLY A 89 -2.00 14.03 12.87
N GLU A 90 -0.67 13.88 12.87
CA GLU A 90 0.19 14.13 11.71
C GLU A 90 0.38 12.89 10.80
N ARG A 91 -0.10 11.73 11.22
CA ARG A 91 0.06 10.47 10.47
C ARG A 91 -1.20 10.11 9.73
N SER A 92 -1.05 9.60 8.52
CA SER A 92 -2.17 9.17 7.70
C SER A 92 -1.96 7.76 7.17
N TYR A 93 -3.07 7.00 7.08
CA TYR A 93 -3.07 5.62 6.59
C TYR A 93 -4.23 5.42 5.64
N GLY A 94 -3.92 4.85 4.46
CA GLY A 94 -4.90 4.60 3.41
C GLY A 94 -5.56 3.23 3.55
N PHE A 95 -6.88 3.19 3.37
CA PHE A 95 -7.70 1.98 3.37
C PHE A 95 -8.54 1.90 2.10
N LYS A 96 -8.91 0.68 1.70
CA LYS A 96 -9.71 0.44 0.50
C LYS A 96 -11.20 0.53 0.74
N GLU A 97 -11.63 0.10 1.92
CA GLU A 97 -13.04 0.08 2.26
C GLU A 97 -13.49 1.43 2.81
N ILE A 98 -14.66 1.86 2.38
CA ILE A 98 -15.31 3.08 2.83
C ILE A 98 -16.35 2.70 3.88
N PRO A 99 -16.39 3.35 5.04
CA PRO A 99 -17.37 3.05 6.07
C PRO A 99 -18.77 3.49 5.62
N ASP A 100 -19.76 2.67 5.96
CA ASP A 100 -21.17 2.96 5.70
C ASP A 100 -21.77 3.78 6.87
N VAL A 101 -21.06 4.78 7.32
CA VAL A 101 -21.46 5.73 8.36
C VAL A 101 -21.29 7.15 7.86
N ALA A 102 -22.17 8.03 8.30
CA ALA A 102 -22.03 9.45 7.97
C ALA A 102 -20.83 10.04 8.71
N TYR A 103 -19.91 10.63 7.96
CA TYR A 103 -18.81 11.40 8.49
C TYR A 103 -18.69 12.74 7.78
N GLY A 104 -18.44 13.78 8.57
CA GLY A 104 -18.27 15.16 8.07
C GLY A 104 -16.81 15.61 8.12
N PRO A 105 -16.46 16.69 7.40
CA PRO A 105 -15.13 17.28 7.47
C PRO A 105 -14.77 17.66 8.91
N GLY A 106 -13.64 17.12 9.41
CA GLY A 106 -13.16 17.42 10.76
C GLY A 106 -13.89 16.70 11.91
N GLN A 107 -14.80 15.77 11.60
CA GLN A 107 -15.43 14.95 12.64
C GLN A 107 -14.39 13.97 13.20
N LEU A 108 -14.21 14.00 14.53
CA LEU A 108 -13.30 13.11 15.26
C LEU A 108 -14.02 11.85 15.71
N PHE A 109 -13.36 10.72 15.47
CA PHE A 109 -13.76 9.39 15.92
C PHE A 109 -12.68 8.81 16.83
N SER A 110 -13.02 7.80 17.62
CA SER A 110 -12.05 6.92 18.24
C SER A 110 -11.76 5.76 17.28
N CYS A 111 -10.54 5.66 16.81
CA CYS A 111 -10.16 4.74 15.74
C CYS A 111 -9.18 3.69 16.22
N ARG A 112 -9.30 2.50 15.63
CA ARG A 112 -8.30 1.46 15.72
C ARG A 112 -7.96 1.01 14.30
N ALA A 113 -6.73 1.20 13.87
CA ALA A 113 -6.23 0.85 12.54
C ALA A 113 -5.17 -0.25 12.65
N THR A 114 -5.31 -1.29 11.83
CA THR A 114 -4.35 -2.38 11.68
C THR A 114 -3.67 -2.25 10.33
N MET A 115 -2.35 -2.27 10.30
CA MET A 115 -1.56 -2.10 9.08
C MET A 115 -0.32 -2.99 9.07
N THR A 116 0.25 -3.23 7.89
CA THR A 116 1.53 -3.93 7.76
C THR A 116 2.64 -3.11 8.42
N LYS A 117 3.61 -3.79 9.05
CA LYS A 117 4.66 -3.12 9.82
C LYS A 117 5.62 -2.34 8.96
N GLN A 118 6.05 -2.91 7.83
CA GLN A 118 7.09 -2.32 6.99
C GLN A 118 6.52 -1.27 6.03
N MET A 119 5.47 -1.61 5.31
CA MET A 119 4.88 -0.72 4.29
C MET A 119 3.76 0.17 4.84
N ARG A 120 3.28 -0.10 6.05
CA ARG A 120 2.15 0.61 6.69
C ARG A 120 0.88 0.64 5.83
N THR A 121 0.70 -0.41 5.03
CA THR A 121 -0.51 -0.58 4.22
C THR A 121 -1.66 -0.94 5.14
N GLY A 122 -2.76 -0.21 5.04
CA GLY A 122 -3.97 -0.47 5.82
C GLY A 122 -4.57 -1.83 5.49
N ILE A 123 -4.90 -2.60 6.53
CA ILE A 123 -5.53 -3.92 6.44
C ILE A 123 -6.97 -3.82 6.89
N ASP A 124 -7.15 -3.48 8.16
CA ASP A 124 -8.45 -3.37 8.83
C ASP A 124 -8.52 -2.08 9.62
N TYR A 125 -9.73 -1.59 9.84
CA TYR A 125 -9.97 -0.50 10.78
C TYR A 125 -11.33 -0.60 11.45
N GLU A 126 -11.42 0.02 12.63
CA GLU A 126 -12.63 0.18 13.41
C GLU A 126 -12.84 1.67 13.69
N LEU A 127 -14.07 2.15 13.52
CA LEU A 127 -14.50 3.49 13.90
C LEU A 127 -15.47 3.38 15.07
N ARG A 128 -15.23 4.15 16.11
CA ARG A 128 -16.08 4.24 17.28
C ARG A 128 -16.50 5.69 17.51
N SER A 129 -17.70 5.86 18.06
CA SER A 129 -18.14 7.15 18.60
C SER A 129 -17.21 7.58 19.74
N ARG A 130 -17.25 8.86 20.12
CA ARG A 130 -16.58 9.36 21.33
C ARG A 130 -17.03 8.65 22.60
N ASP A 131 -18.27 8.17 22.61
CA ASP A 131 -18.84 7.40 23.73
C ASP A 131 -18.41 5.92 23.73
N GLY A 132 -17.57 5.51 22.77
CA GLY A 132 -17.02 4.15 22.66
C GLY A 132 -17.89 3.17 21.86
N GLU A 133 -19.06 3.59 21.37
CA GLU A 133 -19.93 2.76 20.55
C GLU A 133 -19.26 2.43 19.21
N LEU A 134 -19.28 1.16 18.80
CA LEU A 134 -18.74 0.72 17.51
C LEU A 134 -19.68 1.15 16.39
N LEU A 135 -19.20 2.05 15.53
CA LEU A 135 -19.94 2.56 14.38
C LEU A 135 -19.67 1.74 13.11
N TYR A 136 -18.43 1.30 12.94
CA TYR A 136 -18.01 0.55 11.76
C TYR A 136 -16.78 -0.30 12.05
N SER A 137 -16.71 -1.50 11.42
CA SER A 137 -15.53 -2.35 11.42
C SER A 137 -15.43 -3.11 10.11
N THR A 138 -14.26 -3.10 9.50
CA THR A 138 -13.99 -3.91 8.29
C THR A 138 -14.05 -5.41 8.56
N LYS A 139 -13.77 -5.84 9.80
CA LYS A 139 -13.80 -7.27 10.22
C LYS A 139 -15.21 -7.86 10.35
N LEU A 140 -16.25 -7.03 10.39
CA LEU A 140 -17.64 -7.50 10.52
C LEU A 140 -18.30 -7.80 9.16
N LYS A 141 -17.58 -7.63 8.05
CA LYS A 141 -18.09 -7.85 6.68
C LYS A 141 -17.63 -9.18 6.05
N ASP A 142 -16.82 -9.98 6.76
CA ASP A 142 -16.40 -11.32 6.32
C ASP A 142 -17.41 -12.40 6.69
#